data_7b30fc784228e082c3a8c8ed23bd1ab2
#
_entry.id   7b30fc784228e082c3a8c8ed23bd1ab2
#
_cell.length_a   1.000
_cell.length_b   1.000
_cell.length_c   1.000
_cell.angle_alpha   90.00
_cell.angle_beta   90.00
_cell.angle_gamma   90.00
#
_symmetry.space_group_name_H-M   'P 1'
#
loop_
_entity.id
_entity.type
_entity.pdbx_description
1 polymer ?
#
loop_
_entity_poly.entity_id
_entity_poly.type
_entity_poly.pdbx_seq_one_letter_code
_entity_poly.pdbx_strand_id
1 'polypeptide(L)'
;MTIKRLCGRAGLYAALASTALLGAGAAMAQQVVHIGFSGPLSGGAAKYGQEVLDGMQLAAADVNQAGLEVAGKKIKFEIVPLDDKYNPSETAINARRLAQEQQAAVVLVPHSGGGFAVQTSNEQQKLLLLSYTSVPQISARGNKLTVRIPPEFTSYLNSFIKYEMATYGKKVALAATDTDYGKVWVAAFKPAWEAAGGTIVADNSMSYNRATDFYSGVSRVLAAKPDVMFIGGPSEPTGLIVQQARELGFKGGFIVMDQAKLDEVAKVTGGYAPLNGAIGVLPLANDETPNAKAFVERFRKSHGGRDPSQEVSLNYTAVYATALAMKLAGSVSDATAIRNQFDKAVKALPPQNNPQSVTGVDERGGFVIGNPLAAVVQAGQLKSAGLNSLATAAK
;
A
#
# COMPACT_ATOMS: atom_id res chain seq x y z
N MET A 1 -35.30 -51.54 75.19
CA MET A 1 -36.03 -50.32 75.44
C MET A 1 -35.07 -49.16 75.30
N THR A 2 -35.05 -48.22 74.39
CA THR A 2 -35.99 -47.59 73.47
C THR A 2 -35.24 -46.92 72.38
N ILE A 3 -35.57 -47.16 71.11
CA ILE A 3 -35.08 -46.49 69.91
C ILE A 3 -35.85 -45.18 69.85
N LYS A 4 -35.13 -44.02 69.64
CA LYS A 4 -35.76 -42.80 69.14
C LYS A 4 -34.80 -42.06 68.24
N ARG A 5 -35.08 -42.15 66.93
CA ARG A 5 -35.13 -41.10 65.89
C ARG A 5 -33.99 -40.03 65.80
N LEU A 6 -33.18 -40.20 64.81
CA LEU A 6 -32.52 -39.12 64.14
C LEU A 6 -32.85 -39.23 62.63
N CYS A 7 -33.96 -38.65 62.25
CA CYS A 7 -34.24 -38.30 60.84
C CYS A 7 -34.49 -36.80 60.79
N GLY A 8 -33.76 -36.10 59.92
CA GLY A 8 -34.16 -34.75 59.57
C GLY A 8 -33.09 -33.69 59.61
N ARG A 9 -32.03 -33.82 58.83
CA ARG A 9 -31.17 -32.66 58.46
C ARG A 9 -30.31 -32.86 57.16
N ALA A 10 -30.57 -33.89 56.39
CA ALA A 10 -29.85 -34.17 55.17
C ALA A 10 -30.51 -33.65 53.85
N GLY A 11 -31.71 -33.00 53.97
CA GLY A 11 -32.52 -32.62 52.81
C GLY A 11 -32.38 -31.17 52.33
N LEU A 12 -31.63 -30.30 53.04
CA LEU A 12 -31.63 -28.86 52.72
C LEU A 12 -30.35 -28.34 52.06
N TYR A 13 -29.33 -29.16 51.92
CA TYR A 13 -28.06 -28.75 51.26
C TYR A 13 -27.90 -29.23 49.81
N ALA A 14 -28.79 -30.09 49.31
CA ALA A 14 -28.78 -30.59 47.94
C ALA A 14 -29.48 -29.67 46.94
N ALA A 15 -30.30 -28.70 47.39
CA ALA A 15 -31.04 -27.79 46.49
C ALA A 15 -30.35 -26.46 46.16
N LEU A 16 -29.24 -26.12 46.86
CA LEU A 16 -28.49 -24.88 46.65
C LEU A 16 -27.23 -25.06 45.76
N ALA A 17 -26.87 -26.29 45.41
CA ALA A 17 -25.72 -26.58 44.54
C ALA A 17 -26.08 -26.64 43.04
N SER A 18 -27.39 -26.67 42.70
CA SER A 18 -27.83 -26.84 41.30
C SER A 18 -28.10 -25.54 40.53
N THR A 19 -28.02 -24.39 41.17
CA THR A 19 -28.27 -23.08 40.53
C THR A 19 -27.02 -22.27 40.22
N ALA A 20 -25.84 -22.76 40.61
CA ALA A 20 -24.57 -22.06 40.34
C ALA A 20 -23.86 -22.47 39.03
N LEU A 21 -24.40 -23.40 38.24
CA LEU A 21 -23.79 -23.90 37.00
C LEU A 21 -24.39 -23.32 35.70
N LEU A 22 -25.37 -22.42 35.79
CA LEU A 22 -26.00 -21.81 34.58
C LEU A 22 -25.48 -20.41 34.25
N GLY A 23 -24.44 -19.93 34.93
CA GLY A 23 -23.85 -18.63 34.73
C GLY A 23 -22.46 -18.63 34.07
N ALA A 24 -21.97 -19.77 33.59
CA ALA A 24 -20.78 -19.75 32.69
C ALA A 24 -21.26 -19.22 31.34
N GLY A 25 -21.37 -17.89 31.22
CA GLY A 25 -21.52 -17.22 29.95
C GLY A 25 -20.47 -17.82 29.02
N ALA A 26 -20.90 -18.53 27.99
CA ALA A 26 -20.02 -19.00 26.95
C ALA A 26 -19.21 -17.76 26.49
N ALA A 27 -17.95 -17.66 26.91
CA ALA A 27 -17.01 -16.73 26.30
C ALA A 27 -17.02 -17.11 24.82
N MET A 28 -17.81 -16.38 24.02
CA MET A 28 -17.92 -16.60 22.59
C MET A 28 -16.49 -16.48 22.06
N ALA A 29 -15.89 -17.62 21.77
CA ALA A 29 -14.53 -17.67 21.25
C ALA A 29 -14.47 -16.77 20.01
N GLN A 30 -13.57 -15.78 20.05
CA GLN A 30 -13.40 -14.86 18.96
C GLN A 30 -12.89 -15.64 17.74
N GLN A 31 -13.57 -15.52 16.60
CA GLN A 31 -13.15 -16.19 15.38
C GLN A 31 -11.91 -15.49 14.80
N VAL A 32 -10.80 -16.22 14.70
CA VAL A 32 -9.59 -15.71 14.03
C VAL A 32 -9.83 -15.70 12.51
N VAL A 33 -9.51 -14.58 11.89
CA VAL A 33 -9.58 -14.36 10.44
C VAL A 33 -8.19 -13.96 9.97
N HIS A 34 -7.55 -14.81 9.18
CA HIS A 34 -6.25 -14.53 8.61
C HIS A 34 -6.38 -13.64 7.38
N ILE A 35 -5.60 -12.58 7.37
CA ILE A 35 -5.36 -11.73 6.20
C ILE A 35 -3.93 -11.97 5.74
N GLY A 36 -3.76 -12.50 4.55
CA GLY A 36 -2.45 -12.84 4.01
C GLY A 36 -1.70 -11.61 3.51
N PHE A 37 -0.38 -11.64 3.66
CA PHE A 37 0.54 -10.71 3.01
C PHE A 37 1.60 -11.52 2.27
N SER A 38 1.84 -11.19 0.99
CA SER A 38 3.02 -11.64 0.25
C SER A 38 3.68 -10.44 -0.39
N GLY A 39 4.86 -10.11 0.09
CA GLY A 39 5.63 -8.95 -0.36
C GLY A 39 7.07 -9.02 0.10
N PRO A 40 7.94 -8.11 -0.35
CA PRO A 40 9.35 -8.12 -0.02
C PRO A 40 9.58 -7.75 1.44
N LEU A 41 10.14 -8.68 2.20
CA LEU A 41 10.60 -8.44 3.57
C LEU A 41 12.13 -8.59 3.68
N SER A 42 12.79 -8.83 2.54
CA SER A 42 14.23 -8.90 2.41
C SER A 42 14.71 -8.22 1.12
N GLY A 43 16.03 -7.94 1.01
CA GLY A 43 16.64 -7.25 -0.14
C GLY A 43 16.34 -5.76 -0.20
N GLY A 44 16.63 -5.12 -1.35
CA GLY A 44 16.52 -3.66 -1.55
C GLY A 44 15.11 -3.07 -1.42
N ALA A 45 14.08 -3.91 -1.45
CA ALA A 45 12.69 -3.50 -1.26
C ALA A 45 12.13 -3.84 0.15
N ALA A 46 12.96 -4.32 1.06
CA ALA A 46 12.51 -4.80 2.39
C ALA A 46 11.77 -3.71 3.17
N LYS A 47 12.31 -2.49 3.20
CA LYS A 47 11.68 -1.35 3.88
C LYS A 47 10.31 -1.04 3.29
N TYR A 48 10.19 -1.03 1.97
CA TYR A 48 8.90 -0.83 1.28
C TYR A 48 7.85 -1.88 1.71
N GLY A 49 8.23 -3.16 1.71
CA GLY A 49 7.34 -4.24 2.15
C GLY A 49 6.98 -4.15 3.63
N GLN A 50 7.93 -3.76 4.49
CA GLN A 50 7.68 -3.55 5.92
C GLN A 50 6.69 -2.41 6.17
N GLU A 51 6.80 -1.29 5.47
CA GLU A 51 5.86 -0.17 5.58
C GLU A 51 4.42 -0.58 5.21
N VAL A 52 4.27 -1.41 4.16
CA VAL A 52 2.97 -1.99 3.81
C VAL A 52 2.44 -2.88 4.94
N LEU A 53 3.29 -3.75 5.47
CA LEU A 53 2.94 -4.66 6.57
C LEU A 53 2.58 -3.90 7.84
N ASP A 54 3.30 -2.84 8.19
CA ASP A 54 3.00 -1.95 9.32
C ASP A 54 1.57 -1.38 9.20
N GLY A 55 1.17 -0.93 8.00
CA GLY A 55 -0.18 -0.45 7.73
C GLY A 55 -1.26 -1.52 7.94
N MET A 56 -1.00 -2.74 7.47
CA MET A 56 -1.91 -3.88 7.66
C MET A 56 -2.05 -4.24 9.13
N GLN A 57 -0.95 -4.31 9.86
CA GLN A 57 -0.92 -4.66 11.30
C GLN A 57 -1.63 -3.60 12.14
N LEU A 58 -1.43 -2.31 11.83
CA LEU A 58 -2.13 -1.22 12.50
C LEU A 58 -3.64 -1.32 12.29
N ALA A 59 -4.09 -1.59 11.04
CA ALA A 59 -5.51 -1.77 10.75
C ALA A 59 -6.10 -2.98 11.48
N ALA A 60 -5.38 -4.10 11.50
CA ALA A 60 -5.80 -5.30 12.23
C ALA A 60 -5.94 -5.02 13.74
N ALA A 61 -5.01 -4.26 14.32
CA ALA A 61 -5.08 -3.86 15.72
C ALA A 61 -6.32 -2.99 16.01
N ASP A 62 -6.60 -2.00 15.16
CA ASP A 62 -7.76 -1.12 15.29
C ASP A 62 -9.09 -1.90 15.12
N VAL A 63 -9.17 -2.82 14.15
CA VAL A 63 -10.33 -3.70 13.95
C VAL A 63 -10.57 -4.58 15.17
N ASN A 64 -9.50 -5.16 15.71
CA ASN A 64 -9.55 -6.02 16.88
C ASN A 64 -9.99 -5.25 18.14
N GLN A 65 -9.49 -4.03 18.31
CA GLN A 65 -9.86 -3.14 19.41
C GLN A 65 -11.33 -2.70 19.29
N ALA A 66 -11.81 -2.44 18.08
CA ALA A 66 -13.20 -2.06 17.83
C ALA A 66 -14.19 -3.21 18.09
N GLY A 67 -13.73 -4.46 18.13
CA GLY A 67 -14.55 -5.63 18.42
C GLY A 67 -15.57 -5.94 17.31
N LEU A 68 -15.14 -5.92 16.07
CA LEU A 68 -16.00 -6.13 14.90
C LEU A 68 -16.71 -7.49 14.94
N GLU A 69 -18.00 -7.48 14.61
CA GLU A 69 -18.83 -8.68 14.48
C GLU A 69 -19.22 -8.91 13.02
N VAL A 70 -19.15 -10.17 12.58
CA VAL A 70 -19.61 -10.65 11.27
C VAL A 70 -20.53 -11.85 11.49
N ALA A 71 -21.76 -11.77 10.98
CA ALA A 71 -22.79 -12.81 11.14
C ALA A 71 -22.98 -13.26 12.61
N GLY A 72 -22.96 -12.30 13.55
CA GLY A 72 -23.14 -12.54 14.98
C GLY A 72 -21.93 -13.14 15.70
N LYS A 73 -20.77 -13.27 15.03
CA LYS A 73 -19.53 -13.75 15.64
C LYS A 73 -18.52 -12.60 15.75
N LYS A 74 -17.92 -12.46 16.95
CA LYS A 74 -16.77 -11.56 17.11
C LYS A 74 -15.59 -12.11 16.31
N ILE A 75 -14.94 -11.25 15.53
CA ILE A 75 -13.77 -11.62 14.74
C ILE A 75 -12.50 -10.97 15.27
N LYS A 76 -11.37 -11.63 15.05
CA LYS A 76 -10.03 -11.12 15.31
C LYS A 76 -9.20 -11.26 14.05
N PHE A 77 -8.71 -10.14 13.51
CA PHE A 77 -7.77 -10.19 12.38
C PHE A 77 -6.38 -10.59 12.86
N GLU A 78 -5.76 -11.46 12.10
CA GLU A 78 -4.38 -11.87 12.24
C GLU A 78 -3.68 -11.75 10.88
N ILE A 79 -2.62 -10.94 10.81
CA ILE A 79 -1.86 -10.77 9.57
C ILE A 79 -0.84 -11.87 9.46
N VAL A 80 -0.83 -12.61 8.36
CA VAL A 80 0.13 -13.69 8.09
C VAL A 80 1.09 -13.24 6.99
N PRO A 81 2.31 -12.80 7.35
CA PRO A 81 3.29 -12.31 6.39
C PRO A 81 4.16 -13.45 5.83
N LEU A 82 4.37 -13.42 4.52
CA LEU A 82 5.33 -14.26 3.81
C LEU A 82 6.21 -13.39 2.91
N ASP A 83 7.52 -13.55 3.05
CA ASP A 83 8.50 -12.87 2.20
C ASP A 83 8.49 -13.49 0.80
N ASP A 84 8.29 -12.69 -0.24
CA ASP A 84 8.39 -13.11 -1.64
C ASP A 84 9.66 -12.60 -2.33
N LYS A 85 10.49 -11.85 -1.62
CA LYS A 85 11.74 -11.29 -2.15
C LYS A 85 11.55 -10.45 -3.41
N TYR A 86 10.37 -9.86 -3.56
CA TYR A 86 9.94 -9.14 -4.77
C TYR A 86 9.90 -10.04 -6.03
N ASN A 87 9.67 -11.35 -5.87
CA ASN A 87 9.67 -12.34 -6.94
C ASN A 87 8.23 -12.80 -7.25
N PRO A 88 7.71 -12.57 -8.47
CA PRO A 88 6.34 -12.94 -8.83
C PRO A 88 6.01 -14.43 -8.65
N SER A 89 6.98 -15.33 -8.90
CA SER A 89 6.78 -16.78 -8.73
C SER A 89 6.61 -17.14 -7.26
N GLU A 90 7.43 -16.56 -6.37
CA GLU A 90 7.30 -16.74 -4.92
C GLU A 90 5.97 -16.16 -4.41
N THR A 91 5.55 -15.01 -4.96
CA THR A 91 4.25 -14.41 -4.61
C THR A 91 3.09 -15.36 -4.93
N ALA A 92 3.10 -16.01 -6.10
CA ALA A 92 2.07 -16.97 -6.46
C ALA A 92 2.06 -18.22 -5.55
N ILE A 93 3.24 -18.69 -5.15
CA ILE A 93 3.38 -19.80 -4.19
C ILE A 93 2.84 -19.38 -2.81
N ASN A 94 3.24 -18.21 -2.33
CA ASN A 94 2.81 -17.65 -1.05
C ASN A 94 1.29 -17.45 -1.01
N ALA A 95 0.71 -16.88 -2.06
CA ALA A 95 -0.75 -16.67 -2.14
C ALA A 95 -1.51 -18.00 -2.04
N ARG A 96 -1.02 -19.05 -2.70
CA ARG A 96 -1.61 -20.39 -2.59
C ARG A 96 -1.50 -20.96 -1.18
N ARG A 97 -0.34 -20.84 -0.54
CA ARG A 97 -0.12 -21.28 0.84
C ARG A 97 -1.05 -20.55 1.82
N LEU A 98 -1.16 -19.22 1.67
CA LEU A 98 -2.06 -18.40 2.50
C LEU A 98 -3.52 -18.83 2.35
N ALA A 99 -3.97 -19.10 1.13
CA ALA A 99 -5.33 -19.59 0.89
C ALA A 99 -5.58 -20.99 1.43
N GLN A 100 -4.66 -21.94 1.21
CA GLN A 100 -4.88 -23.36 1.51
C GLN A 100 -4.52 -23.74 2.94
N GLU A 101 -3.38 -23.25 3.45
CA GLU A 101 -2.88 -23.62 4.78
C GLU A 101 -3.41 -22.69 5.87
N GLN A 102 -3.59 -21.40 5.56
CA GLN A 102 -4.05 -20.38 6.51
C GLN A 102 -5.53 -20.03 6.36
N GLN A 103 -6.21 -20.61 5.36
CA GLN A 103 -7.62 -20.32 5.05
C GLN A 103 -7.91 -18.82 4.87
N ALA A 104 -6.92 -18.06 4.41
CA ALA A 104 -7.07 -16.64 4.14
C ALA A 104 -7.95 -16.44 2.90
N ALA A 105 -9.06 -15.75 3.05
CA ALA A 105 -9.91 -15.34 1.92
C ALA A 105 -9.38 -14.07 1.21
N VAL A 106 -8.42 -13.38 1.82
CA VAL A 106 -7.86 -12.12 1.34
C VAL A 106 -6.34 -12.15 1.44
N VAL A 107 -5.66 -11.73 0.39
CA VAL A 107 -4.21 -11.55 0.36
C VAL A 107 -3.87 -10.16 -0.17
N LEU A 108 -2.93 -9.50 0.47
CA LEU A 108 -2.35 -8.24 0.00
C LEU A 108 -0.99 -8.49 -0.64
N VAL A 109 -0.81 -7.91 -1.84
CA VAL A 109 0.44 -8.00 -2.61
C VAL A 109 0.88 -6.59 -3.03
N PRO A 110 2.08 -6.14 -2.62
CA PRO A 110 2.50 -4.76 -2.81
C PRO A 110 3.33 -4.50 -4.08
N HIS A 111 3.32 -5.40 -5.07
CA HIS A 111 4.03 -5.15 -6.33
C HIS A 111 3.33 -5.75 -7.54
N SER A 112 3.52 -5.11 -8.70
CA SER A 112 2.80 -5.41 -9.94
C SER A 112 3.01 -6.84 -10.44
N GLY A 113 4.28 -7.30 -10.49
CA GLY A 113 4.60 -8.65 -10.95
C GLY A 113 3.93 -9.72 -10.10
N GLY A 114 3.95 -9.56 -8.77
CA GLY A 114 3.25 -10.45 -7.84
C GLY A 114 1.74 -10.39 -8.01
N GLY A 115 1.18 -9.19 -8.12
CA GLY A 115 -0.24 -9.01 -8.39
C GLY A 115 -0.68 -9.71 -9.68
N PHE A 116 0.10 -9.57 -10.77
CA PHE A 116 -0.17 -10.26 -12.03
C PHE A 116 -0.07 -11.78 -11.90
N ALA A 117 0.90 -12.28 -11.15
CA ALA A 117 1.06 -13.71 -10.93
C ALA A 117 -0.11 -14.30 -10.13
N VAL A 118 -0.57 -13.61 -9.09
CA VAL A 118 -1.74 -14.03 -8.29
C VAL A 118 -3.02 -14.02 -9.13
N GLN A 119 -3.22 -13.00 -9.99
CA GLN A 119 -4.40 -12.90 -10.86
C GLN A 119 -4.56 -14.09 -11.83
N THR A 120 -3.53 -14.87 -12.08
CA THR A 120 -3.66 -16.07 -12.93
C THR A 120 -4.53 -17.17 -12.33
N SER A 121 -4.75 -17.16 -11.01
CA SER A 121 -5.42 -18.26 -10.32
C SER A 121 -6.31 -17.86 -9.13
N ASN A 122 -6.30 -16.59 -8.70
CA ASN A 122 -7.02 -16.18 -7.49
C ASN A 122 -8.55 -16.34 -7.61
N GLU A 123 -9.13 -16.20 -8.80
CA GLU A 123 -10.56 -16.44 -9.00
C GLU A 123 -10.93 -17.91 -8.80
N GLN A 124 -10.10 -18.84 -9.32
CA GLN A 124 -10.30 -20.27 -9.08
C GLN A 124 -10.12 -20.64 -7.61
N GLN A 125 -9.16 -19.99 -6.95
CA GLN A 125 -8.88 -20.20 -5.51
C GLN A 125 -9.87 -19.48 -4.60
N LYS A 126 -10.79 -18.68 -5.14
CA LYS A 126 -11.72 -17.81 -4.39
C LYS A 126 -10.96 -16.92 -3.39
N LEU A 127 -9.84 -16.34 -3.82
CA LEU A 127 -8.94 -15.51 -3.04
C LEU A 127 -9.05 -14.05 -3.50
N LEU A 128 -9.48 -13.16 -2.64
CA LEU A 128 -9.52 -11.73 -2.92
C LEU A 128 -8.11 -11.15 -2.86
N LEU A 129 -7.66 -10.56 -3.96
CA LEU A 129 -6.39 -9.85 -4.06
C LEU A 129 -6.57 -8.35 -3.77
N LEU A 130 -5.92 -7.88 -2.73
CA LEU A 130 -5.66 -6.46 -2.50
C LEU A 130 -4.31 -6.13 -3.14
N SER A 131 -4.31 -5.36 -4.21
CA SER A 131 -3.09 -5.08 -4.98
C SER A 131 -2.62 -3.65 -4.75
N TYR A 132 -1.49 -3.49 -4.06
CA TYR A 132 -0.86 -2.19 -3.87
C TYR A 132 0.09 -1.90 -5.03
N THR A 133 -0.48 -1.48 -6.14
CA THR A 133 0.23 -1.04 -7.36
C THR A 133 -0.61 -0.04 -8.14
N SER A 134 0.02 1.00 -8.66
CA SER A 134 -0.62 2.03 -9.48
C SER A 134 -0.73 1.67 -10.97
N VAL A 135 -0.30 0.47 -11.34
CA VAL A 135 -0.29 0.01 -12.73
C VAL A 135 -1.72 -0.23 -13.23
N PRO A 136 -2.18 0.45 -14.31
CA PRO A 136 -3.56 0.33 -14.82
C PRO A 136 -3.96 -1.10 -15.18
N GLN A 137 -3.03 -1.91 -15.68
CA GLN A 137 -3.26 -3.28 -16.13
C GLN A 137 -3.78 -4.20 -15.01
N ILE A 138 -3.51 -3.88 -13.73
CA ILE A 138 -4.02 -4.69 -12.61
C ILE A 138 -5.55 -4.67 -12.54
N SER A 139 -6.16 -3.54 -12.90
CA SER A 139 -7.62 -3.37 -12.99
C SER A 139 -8.16 -3.70 -14.39
N ALA A 140 -7.39 -3.42 -15.45
CA ALA A 140 -7.84 -3.56 -16.84
C ALA A 140 -7.96 -5.02 -17.32
N ARG A 141 -7.33 -5.99 -16.63
CA ARG A 141 -7.41 -7.42 -16.97
C ARG A 141 -8.78 -8.05 -16.71
N GLY A 142 -9.69 -7.33 -16.04
CA GLY A 142 -11.05 -7.79 -15.79
C GLY A 142 -11.19 -8.84 -14.70
N ASN A 143 -10.13 -9.05 -13.87
CA ASN A 143 -10.18 -9.97 -12.73
C ASN A 143 -11.21 -9.49 -11.69
N LYS A 144 -12.18 -10.34 -11.35
CA LYS A 144 -13.33 -10.01 -10.48
C LYS A 144 -12.99 -10.02 -9.00
N LEU A 145 -11.89 -10.66 -8.62
CA LEU A 145 -11.43 -10.78 -7.23
C LEU A 145 -10.16 -9.96 -6.99
N THR A 146 -10.07 -8.76 -7.58
CA THR A 146 -9.00 -7.82 -7.34
C THR A 146 -9.54 -6.48 -6.88
N VAL A 147 -8.84 -5.85 -5.92
CA VAL A 147 -8.97 -4.44 -5.55
C VAL A 147 -7.61 -3.78 -5.73
N ARG A 148 -7.52 -2.76 -6.59
CA ARG A 148 -6.34 -1.90 -6.71
C ARG A 148 -6.40 -0.80 -5.66
N ILE A 149 -5.35 -0.68 -4.85
CA ILE A 149 -5.34 0.24 -3.71
C ILE A 149 -4.92 1.66 -4.10
N PRO A 150 -3.74 1.91 -4.73
CA PRO A 150 -3.36 3.29 -5.09
C PRO A 150 -4.08 3.76 -6.36
N PRO A 151 -4.15 5.09 -6.60
CA PRO A 151 -4.57 5.63 -7.90
C PRO A 151 -3.71 5.09 -9.05
N GLU A 152 -4.26 5.09 -10.26
CA GLU A 152 -3.45 4.79 -11.44
C GLU A 152 -2.46 5.91 -11.71
N PHE A 153 -1.20 5.55 -11.99
CA PHE A 153 -0.15 6.54 -12.27
C PHE A 153 -0.46 7.41 -13.49
N THR A 154 -1.30 6.95 -14.38
CA THR A 154 -1.75 7.71 -15.56
C THR A 154 -2.51 8.98 -15.19
N SER A 155 -3.04 9.06 -13.96
CA SER A 155 -3.77 10.24 -13.49
C SER A 155 -2.88 11.47 -13.27
N TYR A 156 -1.57 11.30 -13.09
CA TYR A 156 -0.63 12.41 -12.85
C TYR A 156 0.55 12.45 -13.83
N LEU A 157 0.73 11.43 -14.65
CA LEU A 157 1.85 11.32 -15.60
C LEU A 157 2.03 12.57 -16.48
N ASN A 158 0.96 13.03 -17.12
CA ASN A 158 1.00 14.18 -18.01
C ASN A 158 1.34 15.50 -17.30
N SER A 159 0.91 15.65 -16.05
CA SER A 159 1.23 16.84 -15.25
C SER A 159 2.71 16.86 -14.87
N PHE A 160 3.28 15.70 -14.53
CA PHE A 160 4.71 15.57 -14.25
C PHE A 160 5.55 15.88 -15.48
N ILE A 161 5.19 15.34 -16.64
CA ILE A 161 5.88 15.59 -17.92
C ILE A 161 5.89 17.08 -18.24
N LYS A 162 4.73 17.73 -18.20
CA LYS A 162 4.61 19.16 -18.54
C LYS A 162 5.46 20.04 -17.62
N TYR A 163 5.40 19.77 -16.32
CA TYR A 163 6.17 20.52 -15.33
C TYR A 163 7.69 20.41 -15.57
N GLU A 164 8.18 19.18 -15.72
CA GLU A 164 9.62 18.94 -15.89
C GLU A 164 10.15 19.49 -17.22
N MET A 165 9.41 19.32 -18.31
CA MET A 165 9.79 19.88 -19.60
C MET A 165 9.88 21.41 -19.58
N ALA A 166 8.93 22.07 -18.93
CA ALA A 166 8.92 23.52 -18.85
C ALA A 166 10.03 24.07 -17.95
N THR A 167 10.40 23.32 -16.92
CA THR A 167 11.36 23.78 -15.90
C THR A 167 12.80 23.42 -16.26
N TYR A 168 13.06 22.24 -16.78
CA TYR A 168 14.41 21.70 -16.96
C TYR A 168 14.77 21.45 -18.42
N GLY A 169 13.83 21.10 -19.29
CA GLY A 169 14.08 20.86 -20.70
C GLY A 169 13.48 19.55 -21.21
N LYS A 170 13.82 19.22 -22.47
CA LYS A 170 13.08 18.19 -23.23
C LYS A 170 13.85 16.89 -23.47
N LYS A 171 15.09 16.76 -22.96
CA LYS A 171 15.90 15.55 -23.08
C LYS A 171 15.76 14.72 -21.81
N VAL A 172 15.14 13.54 -21.88
CA VAL A 172 15.00 12.66 -20.73
C VAL A 172 15.86 11.40 -20.88
N ALA A 173 16.49 11.00 -19.78
CA ALA A 173 17.10 9.68 -19.65
C ALA A 173 16.24 8.81 -18.74
N LEU A 174 15.96 7.60 -19.18
CA LEU A 174 15.19 6.62 -18.43
C LEU A 174 16.15 5.74 -17.62
N ALA A 175 15.96 5.75 -16.31
CA ALA A 175 16.72 4.97 -15.35
C ALA A 175 15.78 4.28 -14.34
N ALA A 176 14.66 3.76 -14.83
CA ALA A 176 13.61 3.11 -14.03
C ALA A 176 14.06 1.74 -13.53
N THR A 177 13.33 1.21 -12.52
CA THR A 177 13.52 -0.19 -12.09
C THR A 177 13.22 -1.19 -13.21
N ASP A 178 13.96 -2.31 -13.26
CA ASP A 178 13.83 -3.38 -14.26
C ASP A 178 12.63 -4.33 -14.02
N THR A 179 11.81 -4.05 -13.01
CA THR A 179 10.61 -4.83 -12.65
C THR A 179 9.45 -4.61 -13.62
N ASP A 180 8.41 -5.45 -13.53
CA ASP A 180 7.18 -5.27 -14.33
C ASP A 180 6.52 -3.90 -14.09
N TYR A 181 6.60 -3.38 -12.88
CA TYR A 181 6.17 -2.02 -12.54
C TYR A 181 6.92 -0.98 -13.38
N GLY A 182 8.25 -1.03 -13.41
CA GLY A 182 9.06 -0.10 -14.20
C GLY A 182 8.82 -0.22 -15.70
N LYS A 183 8.69 -1.45 -16.22
CA LYS A 183 8.40 -1.69 -17.64
C LYS A 183 7.08 -1.05 -18.08
N VAL A 184 6.01 -1.21 -17.27
CA VAL A 184 4.70 -0.62 -17.59
C VAL A 184 4.74 0.91 -17.53
N TRP A 185 5.41 1.47 -16.53
CA TRP A 185 5.60 2.92 -16.45
C TRP A 185 6.36 3.47 -17.65
N VAL A 186 7.48 2.85 -18.02
CA VAL A 186 8.30 3.26 -19.18
C VAL A 186 7.48 3.16 -20.47
N ALA A 187 6.70 2.09 -20.64
CA ALA A 187 5.85 1.90 -21.82
C ALA A 187 4.78 3.00 -21.99
N ALA A 188 4.26 3.53 -20.87
CA ALA A 188 3.32 4.65 -20.89
C ALA A 188 4.04 6.01 -21.00
N PHE A 189 5.20 6.15 -20.36
CA PHE A 189 5.93 7.41 -20.30
C PHE A 189 6.55 7.80 -21.66
N LYS A 190 7.18 6.85 -22.36
CA LYS A 190 7.85 7.14 -23.65
C LYS A 190 6.95 7.87 -24.65
N PRO A 191 5.81 7.29 -25.07
CA PRO A 191 4.96 7.98 -26.04
C PRO A 191 4.39 9.30 -25.53
N ALA A 192 4.12 9.41 -24.21
CA ALA A 192 3.62 10.64 -23.61
C ALA A 192 4.67 11.77 -23.62
N TRP A 193 5.96 11.43 -23.34
CA TRP A 193 7.06 12.37 -23.40
C TRP A 193 7.32 12.86 -24.84
N GLU A 194 7.32 11.95 -25.80
CA GLU A 194 7.52 12.27 -27.23
C GLU A 194 6.35 13.10 -27.79
N ALA A 195 5.11 12.74 -27.45
CA ALA A 195 3.91 13.50 -27.82
C ALA A 195 3.91 14.93 -27.26
N ALA A 196 4.54 15.15 -26.11
CA ALA A 196 4.75 16.47 -25.53
C ALA A 196 5.93 17.25 -26.18
N GLY A 197 6.59 16.68 -27.19
CA GLY A 197 7.70 17.29 -27.92
C GLY A 197 9.07 17.10 -27.26
N GLY A 198 9.21 16.05 -26.45
CA GLY A 198 10.49 15.66 -25.82
C GLY A 198 11.24 14.59 -26.59
N THR A 199 12.46 14.33 -26.17
CA THR A 199 13.35 13.32 -26.73
C THR A 199 13.87 12.41 -25.63
N ILE A 200 13.87 11.10 -25.85
CA ILE A 200 14.49 10.12 -24.98
C ILE A 200 15.93 9.93 -25.43
N VAL A 201 16.88 10.39 -24.61
CA VAL A 201 18.30 10.39 -24.97
C VAL A 201 19.06 9.16 -24.47
N ALA A 202 18.52 8.48 -23.44
CA ALA A 202 19.05 7.21 -22.92
C ALA A 202 17.94 6.38 -22.29
N ASP A 203 18.11 5.06 -22.35
CA ASP A 203 17.22 4.10 -21.70
C ASP A 203 18.07 2.98 -21.09
N ASN A 204 18.17 2.97 -19.77
CA ASN A 204 18.95 1.99 -19.02
C ASN A 204 18.25 1.67 -17.71
N SER A 205 17.32 0.72 -17.74
CA SER A 205 16.71 0.19 -16.52
C SER A 205 17.75 -0.47 -15.61
N MET A 206 17.55 -0.39 -14.31
CA MET A 206 18.47 -0.87 -13.28
C MET A 206 17.77 -1.79 -12.28
N SER A 207 18.53 -2.70 -11.69
CA SER A 207 17.99 -3.70 -10.75
C SER A 207 17.93 -3.14 -9.33
N TYR A 208 16.91 -2.32 -9.05
CA TYR A 208 16.72 -1.65 -7.76
C TYR A 208 16.61 -2.62 -6.57
N ASN A 209 16.14 -3.84 -6.80
CA ASN A 209 15.95 -4.80 -5.72
C ASN A 209 17.21 -5.63 -5.39
N ARG A 210 18.22 -5.62 -6.26
CA ARG A 210 19.42 -6.48 -6.15
C ARG A 210 20.72 -5.71 -6.08
N ALA A 211 20.79 -4.56 -6.76
CA ALA A 211 22.00 -3.75 -6.78
C ALA A 211 22.13 -2.96 -5.47
N THR A 212 23.36 -2.82 -5.01
CA THR A 212 23.74 -2.04 -3.84
C THR A 212 24.34 -0.70 -4.18
N ASP A 213 24.70 -0.49 -5.45
CA ASP A 213 25.12 0.79 -6.04
C ASP A 213 24.66 0.90 -7.49
N PHE A 214 24.64 2.11 -8.01
CA PHE A 214 24.10 2.43 -9.32
C PHE A 214 25.04 3.31 -10.16
N TYR A 215 26.26 3.61 -9.71
CA TYR A 215 27.19 4.52 -10.40
C TYR A 215 27.40 4.18 -11.87
N SER A 216 27.59 2.90 -12.21
CA SER A 216 27.77 2.47 -13.59
C SER A 216 26.53 2.74 -14.45
N GLY A 217 25.33 2.45 -13.94
CA GLY A 217 24.07 2.70 -14.63
C GLY A 217 23.77 4.19 -14.76
N VAL A 218 23.97 4.95 -13.71
CA VAL A 218 23.78 6.41 -13.68
C VAL A 218 24.78 7.10 -14.60
N SER A 219 26.06 6.76 -14.54
CA SER A 219 27.09 7.34 -15.44
C SER A 219 26.73 7.12 -16.92
N ARG A 220 26.20 5.91 -17.25
CA ARG A 220 25.79 5.60 -18.63
C ARG A 220 24.67 6.50 -19.14
N VAL A 221 23.64 6.74 -18.33
CA VAL A 221 22.53 7.62 -18.75
C VAL A 221 22.94 9.10 -18.76
N LEU A 222 23.82 9.52 -17.84
CA LEU A 222 24.33 10.90 -17.81
C LEU A 222 25.25 11.24 -18.97
N ALA A 223 25.92 10.25 -19.58
CA ALA A 223 26.74 10.45 -20.77
C ALA A 223 25.93 11.02 -21.95
N ALA A 224 24.65 10.79 -22.02
CA ALA A 224 23.73 11.36 -23.01
C ALA A 224 23.30 12.81 -22.71
N LYS A 225 23.79 13.41 -21.62
CA LYS A 225 23.51 14.79 -21.18
C LYS A 225 22.01 15.10 -21.12
N PRO A 226 21.21 14.36 -20.33
CA PRO A 226 19.78 14.61 -20.16
C PRO A 226 19.52 15.90 -19.38
N ASP A 227 18.37 16.53 -19.64
CA ASP A 227 17.82 17.62 -18.85
C ASP A 227 17.04 17.07 -17.63
N VAL A 228 16.42 15.88 -17.79
CA VAL A 228 15.58 15.22 -16.81
C VAL A 228 15.95 13.74 -16.72
N MET A 229 15.93 13.19 -15.53
CA MET A 229 15.98 11.72 -15.32
C MET A 229 14.61 11.20 -14.87
N PHE A 230 14.12 10.18 -15.55
CA PHE A 230 12.95 9.41 -15.14
C PHE A 230 13.43 8.21 -14.32
N ILE A 231 13.12 8.20 -13.03
CA ILE A 231 13.61 7.25 -12.03
C ILE A 231 12.49 6.70 -11.17
N GLY A 232 12.72 5.60 -10.50
CA GLY A 232 11.83 5.12 -9.45
C GLY A 232 11.70 3.60 -9.40
N GLY A 233 11.36 3.19 -8.22
CA GLY A 233 11.20 1.88 -7.67
C GLY A 233 11.02 2.05 -6.16
N PRO A 234 11.45 1.13 -5.29
CA PRO A 234 11.50 1.36 -3.85
C PRO A 234 12.28 2.62 -3.50
N SER A 235 11.87 3.33 -2.45
CA SER A 235 12.43 4.66 -2.10
C SER A 235 13.92 4.63 -1.81
N GLU A 236 14.42 3.61 -1.12
CA GLU A 236 15.82 3.52 -0.72
C GLU A 236 16.78 3.44 -1.92
N PRO A 237 16.65 2.49 -2.86
CA PRO A 237 17.50 2.47 -4.06
C PRO A 237 17.27 3.70 -4.96
N THR A 238 16.06 4.26 -5.01
CA THR A 238 15.81 5.53 -5.72
C THR A 238 16.63 6.67 -5.12
N GLY A 239 16.74 6.73 -3.79
CA GLY A 239 17.57 7.72 -3.09
C GLY A 239 19.06 7.59 -3.42
N LEU A 240 19.58 6.38 -3.51
CA LEU A 240 20.95 6.12 -3.93
C LEU A 240 21.21 6.62 -5.37
N ILE A 241 20.26 6.39 -6.28
CA ILE A 241 20.36 6.89 -7.67
C ILE A 241 20.39 8.42 -7.70
N VAL A 242 19.53 9.09 -6.94
CA VAL A 242 19.53 10.56 -6.83
C VAL A 242 20.87 11.05 -6.30
N GLN A 243 21.34 10.47 -5.19
CA GLN A 243 22.62 10.84 -4.60
C GLN A 243 23.77 10.70 -5.60
N GLN A 244 23.91 9.52 -6.22
CA GLN A 244 24.97 9.23 -7.18
C GLN A 244 24.88 10.09 -8.45
N ALA A 245 23.65 10.41 -8.91
CA ALA A 245 23.48 11.34 -10.03
C ALA A 245 24.02 12.75 -9.67
N ARG A 246 23.74 13.23 -8.46
CA ARG A 246 24.27 14.53 -7.99
C ARG A 246 25.77 14.52 -7.82
N GLU A 247 26.33 13.45 -7.25
CA GLU A 247 27.79 13.27 -7.12
C GLU A 247 28.50 13.23 -8.47
N LEU A 248 27.87 12.67 -9.50
CA LEU A 248 28.34 12.68 -10.88
C LEU A 248 28.06 14.00 -11.63
N GLY A 249 27.55 15.02 -10.93
CA GLY A 249 27.38 16.38 -11.45
C GLY A 249 26.06 16.67 -12.16
N PHE A 250 25.07 15.76 -12.09
CA PHE A 250 23.74 16.02 -12.66
C PHE A 250 23.04 17.17 -11.91
N LYS A 251 22.54 18.16 -12.66
CA LYS A 251 21.85 19.34 -12.11
C LYS A 251 20.41 19.49 -12.61
N GLY A 252 19.95 18.56 -13.46
CA GLY A 252 18.60 18.57 -14.02
C GLY A 252 17.51 18.08 -13.07
N GLY A 253 16.29 17.94 -13.59
CA GLY A 253 15.12 17.48 -12.85
C GLY A 253 15.00 15.97 -12.73
N PHE A 254 14.11 15.54 -11.85
CA PHE A 254 13.76 14.11 -11.68
C PHE A 254 12.26 13.93 -11.75
N ILE A 255 11.76 13.09 -12.64
CA ILE A 255 10.43 12.52 -12.52
C ILE A 255 10.54 11.24 -11.70
N VAL A 256 9.94 11.25 -10.51
CA VAL A 256 10.00 10.14 -9.57
C VAL A 256 8.70 9.33 -9.65
N MET A 257 8.83 8.06 -10.04
CA MET A 257 7.70 7.12 -10.09
C MET A 257 7.12 6.91 -8.69
N ASP A 258 5.83 6.73 -8.59
CA ASP A 258 5.04 6.80 -7.34
C ASP A 258 5.31 5.70 -6.29
N GLN A 259 6.05 4.66 -6.61
CA GLN A 259 6.54 3.71 -5.60
C GLN A 259 7.58 4.36 -4.69
N ALA A 260 8.39 5.29 -5.19
CA ALA A 260 9.30 6.08 -4.37
C ALA A 260 8.56 7.29 -3.77
N LYS A 261 8.76 7.53 -2.49
CA LYS A 261 8.22 8.68 -1.77
C LYS A 261 9.31 9.69 -1.50
N LEU A 262 9.06 10.96 -1.84
CA LEU A 262 10.09 12.00 -1.77
C LEU A 262 10.65 12.22 -0.37
N ASP A 263 9.84 12.06 0.68
CA ASP A 263 10.27 12.12 2.07
C ASP A 263 11.17 10.92 2.47
N GLU A 264 10.85 9.71 1.99
CA GLU A 264 11.67 8.52 2.22
C GLU A 264 12.99 8.60 1.42
N VAL A 265 12.94 9.10 0.18
CA VAL A 265 14.13 9.38 -0.62
C VAL A 265 15.01 10.43 0.06
N ALA A 266 14.42 11.48 0.64
CA ALA A 266 15.14 12.52 1.38
C ALA A 266 15.89 11.97 2.60
N LYS A 267 15.39 10.93 3.26
CA LYS A 267 16.12 10.27 4.36
C LYS A 267 17.42 9.62 3.89
N VAL A 268 17.43 9.07 2.68
CA VAL A 268 18.61 8.45 2.08
C VAL A 268 19.64 9.51 1.64
N THR A 269 19.15 10.59 1.04
CA THR A 269 20.01 11.67 0.49
C THR A 269 20.44 12.71 1.54
N GLY A 270 20.07 12.54 2.82
CA GLY A 270 20.41 13.48 3.88
C GLY A 270 19.62 14.78 3.84
N GLY A 271 18.45 14.78 3.22
CA GLY A 271 17.53 15.91 3.12
C GLY A 271 17.02 16.15 1.70
N TYR A 272 16.23 17.21 1.54
CA TYR A 272 15.63 17.56 0.24
C TYR A 272 16.59 18.27 -0.74
N ALA A 273 17.73 18.77 -0.29
CA ALA A 273 18.63 19.53 -1.18
C ALA A 273 19.10 18.71 -2.42
N PRO A 274 19.50 17.43 -2.32
CA PRO A 274 19.84 16.65 -3.51
C PRO A 274 18.63 16.36 -4.41
N LEU A 275 17.42 16.43 -3.88
CA LEU A 275 16.17 16.26 -4.62
C LEU A 275 15.70 17.52 -5.35
N ASN A 276 16.43 18.65 -5.29
CA ASN A 276 16.03 19.83 -6.04
C ASN A 276 15.70 19.49 -7.49
N GLY A 277 14.52 19.90 -7.93
CA GLY A 277 14.00 19.57 -9.26
C GLY A 277 13.32 18.20 -9.34
N ALA A 278 13.04 17.55 -8.24
CA ALA A 278 12.23 16.33 -8.27
C ALA A 278 10.73 16.67 -8.20
N ILE A 279 9.96 15.94 -9.00
CA ILE A 279 8.50 15.86 -8.90
C ILE A 279 8.10 14.43 -8.62
N GLY A 280 7.12 14.26 -7.72
CA GLY A 280 6.57 12.96 -7.32
C GLY A 280 5.22 13.11 -6.64
N VAL A 281 4.69 12.01 -6.08
CA VAL A 281 3.45 12.06 -5.28
C VAL A 281 3.71 12.77 -3.95
N LEU A 282 2.69 13.46 -3.44
CA LEU A 282 2.80 14.17 -2.15
C LEU A 282 2.94 13.15 -1.01
N PRO A 283 3.97 13.25 -0.16
CA PRO A 283 4.06 12.44 1.05
C PRO A 283 2.88 12.70 2.01
N LEU A 284 2.41 11.65 2.69
CA LEU A 284 1.27 11.75 3.60
C LEU A 284 1.50 12.77 4.72
N ALA A 285 2.71 12.85 5.26
CA ALA A 285 3.05 13.79 6.33
C ALA A 285 2.93 15.27 5.91
N ASN A 286 2.86 15.54 4.60
CA ASN A 286 2.69 16.87 4.01
C ASN A 286 1.27 17.10 3.47
N ASP A 287 0.37 16.13 3.64
CA ASP A 287 -1.04 16.30 3.29
C ASP A 287 -1.76 17.06 4.41
N GLU A 288 -2.25 18.25 4.06
CA GLU A 288 -2.88 19.20 4.99
C GLU A 288 -4.36 18.85 5.29
N THR A 289 -4.91 17.80 4.70
CA THR A 289 -6.29 17.39 4.96
C THR A 289 -6.49 16.94 6.42
N PRO A 290 -7.66 17.22 7.02
CA PRO A 290 -7.92 16.85 8.42
C PRO A 290 -7.71 15.36 8.71
N ASN A 291 -8.11 14.48 7.77
CA ASN A 291 -7.97 13.04 7.92
C ASN A 291 -6.50 12.59 7.94
N ALA A 292 -5.69 13.14 7.01
CA ALA A 292 -4.25 12.84 6.95
C ALA A 292 -3.54 13.32 8.22
N LYS A 293 -3.79 14.58 8.65
CA LYS A 293 -3.19 15.13 9.88
C LYS A 293 -3.53 14.31 11.11
N ALA A 294 -4.79 13.94 11.30
CA ALA A 294 -5.22 13.13 12.44
C ALA A 294 -4.56 11.74 12.44
N PHE A 295 -4.43 11.12 11.27
CA PHE A 295 -3.77 9.82 11.14
C PHE A 295 -2.26 9.93 11.43
N VAL A 296 -1.58 10.93 10.86
CA VAL A 296 -0.14 11.16 11.08
C VAL A 296 0.15 11.39 12.56
N GLU A 297 -0.64 12.22 13.22
CA GLU A 297 -0.48 12.49 14.65
C GLU A 297 -0.67 11.24 15.51
N ARG A 298 -1.72 10.45 15.21
CA ARG A 298 -1.98 9.18 15.90
C ARG A 298 -0.85 8.19 15.68
N PHE A 299 -0.37 8.05 14.47
CA PHE A 299 0.73 7.14 14.12
C PHE A 299 2.02 7.55 14.82
N ARG A 300 2.40 8.83 14.82
CA ARG A 300 3.57 9.35 15.55
C ARG A 300 3.54 8.98 17.02
N LYS A 301 2.38 9.12 17.68
CA LYS A 301 2.23 8.78 19.11
C LYS A 301 2.51 7.32 19.40
N SER A 302 2.16 6.41 18.52
CA SER A 302 2.34 4.96 18.71
C SER A 302 3.65 4.42 18.14
N HIS A 303 4.38 5.19 17.32
CA HIS A 303 5.58 4.74 16.60
C HIS A 303 6.81 5.62 16.86
N GLY A 304 6.97 6.13 18.10
CA GLY A 304 8.17 6.85 18.51
C GLY A 304 8.46 8.14 17.75
N GLY A 305 7.42 8.83 17.25
CA GLY A 305 7.55 10.06 16.48
C GLY A 305 7.82 9.88 14.98
N ARG A 306 7.88 8.64 14.50
CA ARG A 306 8.04 8.34 13.06
C ARG A 306 6.81 8.78 12.28
N ASP A 307 7.02 9.35 11.10
CA ASP A 307 5.95 9.64 10.16
C ASP A 307 5.48 8.36 9.44
N PRO A 308 4.16 8.20 9.21
CA PRO A 308 3.66 7.13 8.35
C PRO A 308 3.91 7.48 6.89
N SER A 309 4.33 6.49 6.11
CA SER A 309 4.38 6.60 4.66
C SER A 309 2.98 6.45 4.02
N GLN A 310 2.89 6.68 2.72
CA GLN A 310 1.67 6.36 1.97
C GLN A 310 1.41 4.86 1.96
N GLU A 311 2.45 4.03 1.99
CA GLU A 311 2.36 2.58 2.13
C GLU A 311 1.59 2.20 3.37
N VAL A 312 1.95 2.78 4.52
CA VAL A 312 1.23 2.58 5.79
C VAL A 312 -0.24 2.96 5.63
N SER A 313 -0.52 4.17 5.15
CA SER A 313 -1.87 4.75 5.17
C SER A 313 -2.86 4.09 4.21
N LEU A 314 -2.44 3.82 2.98
CA LEU A 314 -3.30 3.20 1.96
C LEU A 314 -3.59 1.73 2.28
N ASN A 315 -2.58 0.98 2.76
CA ASN A 315 -2.78 -0.42 3.12
C ASN A 315 -3.53 -0.57 4.45
N TYR A 316 -3.37 0.36 5.39
CA TYR A 316 -4.25 0.50 6.53
C TYR A 316 -5.72 0.65 6.09
N THR A 317 -6.00 1.60 5.20
CA THR A 317 -7.36 1.84 4.66
C THR A 317 -7.94 0.59 4.00
N ALA A 318 -7.14 -0.12 3.19
CA ALA A 318 -7.58 -1.32 2.50
C ALA A 318 -7.95 -2.47 3.44
N VAL A 319 -7.15 -2.70 4.49
CA VAL A 319 -7.44 -3.75 5.47
C VAL A 319 -8.64 -3.37 6.37
N TYR A 320 -8.74 -2.11 6.77
CA TYR A 320 -9.91 -1.66 7.54
C TYR A 320 -11.20 -1.74 6.70
N ALA A 321 -11.14 -1.35 5.41
CA ALA A 321 -12.25 -1.51 4.47
C ALA A 321 -12.62 -2.99 4.27
N THR A 322 -11.63 -3.91 4.28
CA THR A 322 -11.88 -5.35 4.21
C THR A 322 -12.74 -5.82 5.39
N ALA A 323 -12.47 -5.35 6.60
CA ALA A 323 -13.27 -5.68 7.79
C ALA A 323 -14.73 -5.22 7.64
N LEU A 324 -14.94 -3.99 7.15
CA LEU A 324 -16.29 -3.49 6.89
C LEU A 324 -16.98 -4.24 5.74
N ALA A 325 -16.22 -4.61 4.69
CA ALA A 325 -16.75 -5.41 3.58
C ALA A 325 -17.18 -6.80 4.04
N MET A 326 -16.41 -7.46 4.91
CA MET A 326 -16.78 -8.73 5.55
C MET A 326 -18.06 -8.60 6.39
N LYS A 327 -18.18 -7.51 7.16
CA LYS A 327 -19.39 -7.22 7.93
C LYS A 327 -20.62 -7.05 7.02
N LEU A 328 -20.51 -6.28 5.96
CA LEU A 328 -21.58 -6.03 5.01
C LEU A 328 -21.94 -7.28 4.19
N ALA A 329 -20.96 -8.14 3.89
CA ALA A 329 -21.16 -9.42 3.22
C ALA A 329 -21.75 -10.50 4.13
N GLY A 330 -21.70 -10.31 5.46
CA GLY A 330 -22.06 -11.36 6.42
C GLY A 330 -21.15 -12.59 6.33
N SER A 331 -19.92 -12.45 5.80
CA SER A 331 -19.00 -13.56 5.59
C SER A 331 -17.55 -13.09 5.73
N VAL A 332 -16.71 -13.94 6.31
CA VAL A 332 -15.25 -13.75 6.41
C VAL A 332 -14.47 -14.60 5.39
N SER A 333 -15.16 -15.48 4.66
CA SER A 333 -14.52 -16.46 3.75
C SER A 333 -15.03 -16.42 2.32
N ASP A 334 -16.19 -15.78 2.05
CA ASP A 334 -16.69 -15.64 0.67
C ASP A 334 -16.04 -14.41 0.01
N ALA A 335 -14.94 -14.64 -0.71
CA ALA A 335 -14.18 -13.60 -1.37
C ALA A 335 -15.02 -12.78 -2.37
N THR A 336 -16.00 -13.40 -3.05
CA THR A 336 -16.88 -12.72 -3.99
C THR A 336 -17.87 -11.81 -3.28
N ALA A 337 -18.53 -12.32 -2.23
CA ALA A 337 -19.43 -11.50 -1.43
C ALA A 337 -18.69 -10.32 -0.80
N ILE A 338 -17.50 -10.55 -0.24
CA ILE A 338 -16.66 -9.50 0.34
C ILE A 338 -16.29 -8.46 -0.74
N ARG A 339 -15.80 -8.90 -1.92
CA ARG A 339 -15.41 -7.98 -3.01
C ARG A 339 -16.58 -7.09 -3.45
N ASN A 340 -17.78 -7.64 -3.55
CA ASN A 340 -18.96 -6.92 -3.97
C ASN A 340 -19.40 -5.82 -2.97
N GLN A 341 -18.93 -5.87 -1.72
CA GLN A 341 -19.22 -4.85 -0.72
C GLN A 341 -18.13 -3.78 -0.59
N PHE A 342 -17.01 -3.88 -1.32
CA PHE A 342 -15.87 -3.00 -1.12
C PHE A 342 -16.18 -1.52 -1.33
N ASP A 343 -16.96 -1.16 -2.36
CA ASP A 343 -17.34 0.24 -2.60
C ASP A 343 -18.17 0.81 -1.44
N LYS A 344 -19.17 0.04 -0.96
CA LYS A 344 -19.97 0.43 0.20
C LYS A 344 -19.11 0.50 1.47
N ALA A 345 -18.19 -0.43 1.65
CA ALA A 345 -17.29 -0.46 2.79
C ALA A 345 -16.38 0.76 2.83
N VAL A 346 -15.79 1.13 1.69
CA VAL A 346 -14.95 2.33 1.57
C VAL A 346 -15.75 3.60 1.87
N LYS A 347 -16.95 3.74 1.31
CA LYS A 347 -17.84 4.89 1.57
C LYS A 347 -18.30 4.98 3.03
N ALA A 348 -18.29 3.87 3.75
CA ALA A 348 -18.66 3.80 5.17
C ALA A 348 -17.46 3.95 6.13
N LEU A 349 -16.25 4.16 5.62
CA LEU A 349 -15.07 4.34 6.47
C LEU A 349 -15.22 5.57 7.36
N PRO A 350 -14.98 5.45 8.67
CA PRO A 350 -14.86 6.63 9.52
C PRO A 350 -13.69 7.51 9.06
N PRO A 351 -13.80 8.85 9.14
CA PRO A 351 -12.75 9.76 8.70
C PRO A 351 -11.35 9.43 9.25
N GLN A 352 -11.26 9.07 10.53
CA GLN A 352 -10.01 8.70 11.19
C GLN A 352 -9.39 7.38 10.67
N ASN A 353 -10.17 6.56 9.95
CA ASN A 353 -9.71 5.31 9.34
C ASN A 353 -9.56 5.42 7.80
N ASN A 354 -9.65 6.64 7.27
CA ASN A 354 -9.52 6.96 5.85
C ASN A 354 -8.57 8.15 5.62
N PRO A 355 -7.27 8.00 5.95
CA PRO A 355 -6.30 9.09 5.91
C PRO A 355 -6.12 9.73 4.53
N GLN A 356 -6.31 8.96 3.46
CA GLN A 356 -6.15 9.43 2.07
C GLN A 356 -7.48 9.90 1.45
N SER A 357 -8.56 9.99 2.23
CA SER A 357 -9.88 10.43 1.77
C SER A 357 -10.35 9.66 0.52
N VAL A 358 -10.19 8.32 0.55
CA VAL A 358 -10.71 7.43 -0.50
C VAL A 358 -12.23 7.54 -0.52
N THR A 359 -12.82 7.81 -1.70
CA THR A 359 -14.25 8.13 -1.83
C THR A 359 -15.08 6.95 -2.32
N GLY A 360 -14.46 5.87 -2.77
CA GLY A 360 -15.13 4.67 -3.26
C GLY A 360 -14.20 3.75 -4.01
N VAL A 361 -14.79 2.78 -4.70
CA VAL A 361 -14.10 1.85 -5.59
C VAL A 361 -14.76 1.95 -6.96
N ASP A 362 -13.96 2.17 -8.02
CA ASP A 362 -14.46 2.25 -9.38
C ASP A 362 -14.94 0.88 -9.92
N GLU A 363 -15.59 0.88 -11.09
CA GLU A 363 -16.13 -0.33 -11.73
C GLU A 363 -15.04 -1.39 -12.02
N ARG A 364 -13.80 -0.96 -12.20
CA ARG A 364 -12.64 -1.83 -12.43
C ARG A 364 -11.96 -2.31 -11.15
N GLY A 365 -12.49 -1.91 -9.97
CA GLY A 365 -11.99 -2.33 -8.68
C GLY A 365 -10.88 -1.46 -8.10
N GLY A 366 -10.65 -0.27 -8.62
CA GLY A 366 -9.65 0.65 -8.10
C GLY A 366 -10.21 1.61 -7.04
N PHE A 367 -9.44 1.90 -6.00
CA PHE A 367 -9.75 2.99 -5.09
C PHE A 367 -9.77 4.32 -5.84
N VAL A 368 -10.78 5.13 -5.54
CA VAL A 368 -10.95 6.48 -6.05
C VAL A 368 -10.53 7.49 -4.99
N ILE A 369 -9.51 8.29 -5.31
CA ILE A 369 -9.07 9.42 -4.49
C ILE A 369 -9.46 10.70 -5.25
N GLY A 370 -10.25 11.55 -4.61
CA GLY A 370 -10.91 12.66 -5.30
C GLY A 370 -9.97 13.77 -5.79
N ASN A 371 -8.85 13.98 -5.12
CA ASN A 371 -7.88 15.03 -5.48
C ASN A 371 -6.43 14.57 -5.18
N PRO A 372 -5.84 13.75 -6.05
CA PRO A 372 -4.47 13.34 -5.85
C PRO A 372 -3.53 14.56 -5.95
N LEU A 373 -2.65 14.69 -4.97
CA LEU A 373 -1.68 15.78 -4.88
C LEU A 373 -0.29 15.29 -5.29
N ALA A 374 0.44 16.17 -5.94
CA ALA A 374 1.86 16.02 -6.21
C ALA A 374 2.70 16.88 -5.28
N ALA A 375 3.98 16.61 -5.24
CA ALA A 375 4.97 17.45 -4.62
C ALA A 375 6.12 17.73 -5.57
N VAL A 376 6.67 18.93 -5.45
CA VAL A 376 7.91 19.33 -6.11
C VAL A 376 8.93 19.73 -5.06
N VAL A 377 10.22 19.47 -5.33
CA VAL A 377 11.29 19.92 -4.45
C VAL A 377 11.99 21.12 -5.10
N GLN A 378 11.92 22.26 -4.42
CA GLN A 378 12.53 23.53 -4.88
C GLN A 378 13.27 24.19 -3.72
N ALA A 379 14.48 24.68 -3.98
CA ALA A 379 15.35 25.32 -3.00
C ALA A 379 15.51 24.47 -1.68
N GLY A 380 15.65 23.16 -1.82
CA GLY A 380 15.81 22.24 -0.69
C GLY A 380 14.55 22.04 0.15
N GLN A 381 13.38 22.41 -0.36
CA GLN A 381 12.10 22.29 0.33
C GLN A 381 11.07 21.54 -0.51
N LEU A 382 10.31 20.69 0.13
CA LEU A 382 9.17 20.02 -0.49
C LEU A 382 7.97 20.97 -0.47
N LYS A 383 7.32 21.12 -1.63
CA LYS A 383 6.11 21.93 -1.82
C LYS A 383 5.00 21.09 -2.39
N SER A 384 3.83 21.11 -1.75
CA SER A 384 2.61 20.51 -2.31
C SER A 384 2.14 21.30 -3.53
N ALA A 385 1.66 20.59 -4.54
CA ALA A 385 1.11 21.17 -5.75
C ALA A 385 -0.08 20.35 -6.27
N GLY A 386 -1.17 21.04 -6.60
CA GLY A 386 -2.29 20.41 -7.30
C GLY A 386 -1.88 20.03 -8.73
N LEU A 387 -2.32 18.88 -9.22
CA LEU A 387 -1.97 18.42 -10.58
C LEU A 387 -2.36 19.42 -11.67
N ASN A 388 -3.50 20.10 -11.52
CA ASN A 388 -3.97 21.11 -12.47
C ASN A 388 -3.09 22.37 -12.44
N SER A 389 -2.60 22.78 -11.27
CA SER A 389 -1.72 23.95 -11.15
C SER A 389 -0.32 23.69 -11.73
N LEU A 390 0.18 22.46 -11.63
CA LEU A 390 1.43 22.04 -12.28
C LEU A 390 1.34 22.13 -13.81
N ALA A 391 0.19 21.77 -14.37
CA ALA A 391 -0.05 21.86 -15.82
C ALA A 391 -0.12 23.32 -16.34
N THR A 392 -0.42 24.29 -15.47
CA THR A 392 -0.53 25.72 -15.80
C THR A 392 0.71 26.55 -15.43
N ALA A 393 1.47 26.13 -14.42
CA ALA A 393 2.73 26.80 -14.03
C ALA A 393 3.85 26.66 -15.07
N ALA A 394 3.61 25.86 -16.10
CA ALA A 394 4.49 25.64 -17.25
C ALA A 394 4.28 26.67 -18.39
N LYS A 395 3.54 27.75 -18.14
CA LYS A 395 3.41 28.92 -19.03
C LYS A 395 4.15 30.11 -18.45
#